data_d159156d03ae4fb3c12afd6f020f19b5
#
_entry.id   d159156d03ae4fb3c12afd6f020f19b5
#
_cell.length_a   1.000
_cell.length_b   1.000
_cell.length_c   1.000
_cell.angle_alpha   90.00
_cell.angle_beta   90.00
_cell.angle_gamma   90.00
#
_symmetry.space_group_name_H-M   'P 1'
#
loop_
_entity.id
_entity.type
_entity.pdbx_description
1 polymer ?
#
loop_
_entity_poly.entity_id
_entity_poly.type
_entity_poly.pdbx_seq_one_letter_code
_entity_poly.pdbx_strand_id
1 'polypeptide(L)'
;MDIETYIKDGIHIPYIISXFDGENTLSYFISDFKNSEYMIINCIKEIMVKKYDNXKIYIHNLAKFDGIFLLKILANLGEIKPIIHDNKIISITFKMNGYVVTFKDSQQILIFSLRDLGQTFNVNIQKSIFPYTFVNENNLEYIGHVPDFKYFDGISKSEYFNYCEIFKNKSXNLKNEAVKYCEIDCVSLFQIIIKFNELIYDKFNIDIHKYPTLSSLAFAIFRTHFLEENTIPQLTGQIAKDIRLSYTGGAVDMYQPFNEEGTKIYCYDANSLYPFTMEDKLMPTGKPIFFKGDIRNVDPNAFGFFYCNIKTPIDLLHPIIQTHIKTENGLRTIAPLGEXSDMIFSSELDNAVKLGYQFEILXGYKFEPKNVFKSYVDCLYALRLEYPKSHPLNLIAKLLLNSLYGRFGMIDSFPNIKIINRNEMDQFIDDFGDDGMKFIELGNKILVIYRSNQKDINTLLDGHKESHNVSIGIASAITSYARIHMSQFKNNLNYNLYYTDTDSIYIDKPLPENLVNDKILGKMKLENIIKKAIFLAPKVYYLETVDGKGIYKVKGLSHNIELNINDFKNLLYKDSFIEKTQIKXRKHIDVGNISVIEQLYTLKVTDNKRKLIYQDNKLIGTNPYIINRDEIINK
;
A
#
# COMPACT_ATOMS: atom_id res chain seq x y z
N MET A 1 22.49 4.10 -2.82
CA MET A 1 22.57 5.44 -3.43
C MET A 1 21.50 6.33 -2.82
N ASP A 2 21.74 7.62 -2.74
CA ASP A 2 20.78 8.55 -2.15
C ASP A 2 20.96 9.93 -2.78
N ILE A 3 19.85 10.65 -2.95
CA ILE A 3 19.82 12.02 -3.46
C ILE A 3 19.15 12.90 -2.42
N GLU A 4 19.76 14.05 -2.10
CA GLU A 4 19.12 15.02 -1.22
C GLU A 4 18.80 16.28 -2.02
N THR A 5 17.72 16.96 -1.63
CA THR A 5 17.23 18.13 -2.36
C THR A 5 16.96 19.30 -1.45
N TYR A 6 17.04 20.52 -2.02
CA TYR A 6 16.47 21.71 -1.40
C TYR A 6 15.37 22.24 -2.30
N ILE A 7 14.59 23.18 -1.81
CA ILE A 7 13.45 23.70 -2.56
C ILE A 7 13.78 25.11 -3.04
N LYS A 8 13.62 25.33 -4.35
CA LYS A 8 13.80 26.63 -4.98
C LYS A 8 12.58 26.90 -5.88
N ASP A 9 11.88 27.99 -5.62
CA ASP A 9 10.70 28.36 -6.41
C ASP A 9 9.69 27.21 -6.50
N GLY A 10 9.50 26.51 -5.38
CA GLY A 10 8.54 25.42 -5.30
C GLY A 10 8.97 24.14 -5.97
N ILE A 11 10.25 24.00 -6.34
CA ILE A 11 10.75 22.82 -7.03
C ILE A 11 11.91 22.21 -6.23
N HIS A 12 11.90 20.90 -6.08
CA HIS A 12 13.01 20.17 -5.45
C HIS A 12 14.22 20.17 -6.38
N ILE A 13 15.35 20.60 -5.87
CA ILE A 13 16.61 20.65 -6.61
C ILE A 13 17.59 19.70 -5.96
N PRO A 14 18.01 18.61 -6.64
CA PRO A 14 19.05 17.76 -6.07
C PRO A 14 20.35 18.53 -5.88
N TYR A 15 20.92 18.44 -4.68
CA TYR A 15 22.18 19.14 -4.42
C TYR A 15 23.30 18.22 -3.99
N ILE A 16 23.01 16.96 -3.71
CA ILE A 16 24.04 15.96 -3.43
C ILE A 16 23.52 14.59 -3.86
N ILE A 17 24.43 13.77 -4.39
CA ILE A 17 24.14 12.37 -4.69
C ILE A 17 25.33 11.56 -4.20
N SER A 18 25.05 10.47 -3.49
CA SER A 18 26.10 9.63 -2.88
C SER A 18 25.85 8.15 -3.16
N UNK A 19 26.85 7.32 -3.22
CA UNK A 19 26.78 5.98 -3.40
C UNK A 19 27.68 5.39 -2.49
N PHE A 20 27.46 4.14 -2.07
CA PHE A 20 28.34 3.30 -1.25
C PHE A 20 28.36 1.91 -1.88
N ASP A 21 29.56 1.37 -2.11
CA ASP A 21 29.66 0.09 -2.82
C ASP A 21 30.07 -1.07 -1.90
N GLY A 22 30.02 -0.85 -0.62
CA GLY A 22 30.43 -1.85 0.36
C GLY A 22 31.82 -1.60 0.91
N GLU A 23 32.61 -0.79 0.23
CA GLU A 23 33.96 -0.43 0.66
C GLU A 23 34.15 1.08 0.70
N ASN A 24 33.75 1.75 -0.37
CA ASN A 24 34.02 3.17 -0.56
C ASN A 24 32.74 3.96 -0.76
N THR A 25 32.71 5.17 -0.20
CA THR A 25 31.63 6.13 -0.49
C THR A 25 32.11 7.10 -1.55
N LEU A 26 31.18 7.50 -2.41
CA LEU A 26 31.39 8.55 -3.40
C LEU A 26 30.31 9.57 -3.22
N SER A 27 30.66 10.84 -3.31
CA SER A 27 29.67 11.91 -3.18
C SER A 27 29.95 13.00 -4.21
N TYR A 28 28.87 13.56 -4.72
CA TYR A 28 28.91 14.64 -5.71
C TYR A 28 28.01 15.75 -5.18
N PHE A 29 28.58 16.94 -5.06
CA PHE A 29 27.89 18.09 -4.47
C PHE A 29 27.71 19.16 -5.54
N ILE A 30 26.53 19.79 -5.57
CA ILE A 30 26.12 20.65 -6.66
C ILE A 30 27.08 21.79 -6.96
N SER A 31 27.74 22.36 -5.93
CA SER A 31 28.64 23.50 -6.13
C SER A 31 29.88 23.13 -6.94
N ASP A 32 30.16 21.84 -7.12
CA ASP A 32 31.29 21.37 -7.92
C ASP A 32 30.94 21.17 -9.38
N PHE A 33 29.70 21.46 -9.77
CA PHE A 33 29.21 21.21 -11.12
C PHE A 33 28.41 22.40 -11.63
N LYS A 34 28.16 22.41 -12.94
CA LYS A 34 27.43 23.48 -13.56
C LYS A 34 26.00 23.61 -12.98
N ASN A 35 25.35 22.44 -12.78
CA ASN A 35 24.02 22.41 -12.19
C ASN A 35 23.74 21.01 -11.67
N SER A 36 22.53 20.83 -11.16
CA SER A 36 22.07 19.58 -10.58
C SER A 36 22.15 18.42 -11.59
N GLU A 37 21.74 18.67 -12.82
CA GLU A 37 21.72 17.64 -13.85
C GLU A 37 23.14 17.15 -14.15
N TYR A 38 24.11 18.04 -14.30
CA TYR A 38 25.50 17.65 -14.55
C TYR A 38 26.10 16.91 -13.37
N MET A 39 25.71 17.29 -12.16
CA MET A 39 26.14 16.55 -10.96
C MET A 39 25.70 15.09 -11.05
N ILE A 40 24.43 14.84 -11.37
CA ILE A 40 23.91 13.48 -11.47
C ILE A 40 24.56 12.74 -12.64
N ILE A 41 24.70 13.40 -13.81
CA ILE A 41 25.32 12.78 -14.97
C ILE A 41 26.76 12.32 -14.64
N ASN A 42 27.51 13.15 -13.95
CA ASN A 42 28.88 12.77 -13.58
C ASN A 42 28.91 11.57 -12.63
N CYS A 43 27.98 11.52 -11.69
CA CYS A 43 27.87 10.35 -10.82
C CYS A 43 27.57 9.09 -11.65
N ILE A 44 26.59 9.18 -12.55
CA ILE A 44 26.20 8.01 -13.37
C ILE A 44 27.36 7.55 -14.25
N LYS A 45 28.06 8.48 -14.89
CA LYS A 45 29.20 8.10 -15.73
C LYS A 45 30.28 7.39 -14.94
N GLU A 46 30.50 7.81 -13.70
CA GLU A 46 31.55 7.22 -12.88
C GLU A 46 31.18 5.81 -12.42
N ILE A 47 29.91 5.50 -12.29
CA ILE A 47 29.51 4.15 -11.88
C ILE A 47 29.33 3.18 -13.06
N MET A 48 29.27 3.68 -14.31
CA MET A 48 29.10 2.79 -15.47
C MET A 48 30.44 2.31 -15.97
N VAL A 49 31.06 1.46 -15.15
CA VAL A 49 32.39 0.89 -15.40
C VAL A 49 32.32 -0.61 -15.07
N LYS A 50 33.37 -1.33 -15.48
CA LYS A 50 33.41 -2.78 -15.33
C LYS A 50 33.20 -3.23 -13.87
N LYS A 51 33.72 -2.48 -12.91
CA LYS A 51 33.63 -2.83 -11.50
C LYS A 51 32.19 -3.04 -11.04
N TYR A 52 31.25 -2.25 -11.59
CA TYR A 52 29.84 -2.28 -11.16
C TYR A 52 28.93 -2.95 -12.17
N ASP A 53 29.48 -3.60 -13.17
CA ASP A 53 28.66 -4.27 -14.17
C ASP A 53 27.77 -5.33 -13.51
N ASN A 54 26.48 -5.30 -13.83
CA ASN A 54 25.47 -6.18 -13.29
C ASN A 54 25.10 -5.95 -11.81
N UNK A 55 25.45 -4.89 -11.30
CA UNK A 55 25.13 -4.55 -10.02
C UNK A 55 23.73 -4.08 -9.96
N LYS A 56 23.33 -4.33 -8.68
CA LYS A 56 22.03 -3.74 -8.30
C LYS A 56 22.27 -2.53 -7.43
N ILE A 57 21.62 -1.43 -7.74
CA ILE A 57 21.77 -0.18 -6.98
C ILE A 57 20.48 0.11 -6.25
N TYR A 58 20.50 0.01 -4.93
CA TYR A 58 19.32 0.25 -4.12
C TYR A 58 19.23 1.70 -3.70
N ILE A 59 18.03 2.26 -3.85
CA ILE A 59 17.70 3.60 -3.42
C ILE A 59 16.40 3.51 -2.62
N HIS A 60 16.42 4.06 -1.40
CA HIS A 60 15.21 4.00 -0.56
C HIS A 60 14.23 5.09 -1.02
N ASN A 61 13.09 4.67 -1.53
CA ASN A 61 12.05 5.54 -2.12
C ASN A 61 12.37 6.00 -3.54
N LEU A 62 13.03 5.13 -4.32
CA LEU A 62 13.25 5.39 -5.74
C LEU A 62 11.91 5.66 -6.45
N ALA A 63 10.89 4.88 -6.12
CA ALA A 63 9.62 4.88 -6.84
C ALA A 63 8.94 6.24 -6.85
N LYS A 64 9.03 6.97 -5.75
CA LYS A 64 8.30 8.22 -5.60
C LYS A 64 9.18 9.45 -5.51
N PHE A 65 10.47 9.30 -5.44
CA PHE A 65 11.36 10.44 -5.25
C PHE A 65 12.58 10.40 -6.16
N ASP A 66 13.60 9.61 -5.81
CA ASP A 66 14.88 9.65 -6.52
C ASP A 66 14.73 9.27 -8.00
N GLY A 67 13.86 8.31 -8.31
CA GLY A 67 13.65 7.86 -9.68
C GLY A 67 13.11 8.95 -10.59
N ILE A 68 12.38 9.90 -10.03
CA ILE A 68 11.84 11.01 -10.82
C ILE A 68 12.98 11.85 -11.39
N PHE A 69 14.03 12.06 -10.60
CA PHE A 69 15.20 12.84 -11.06
C PHE A 69 16.06 12.04 -12.03
N LEU A 70 16.06 10.72 -11.91
CA LEU A 70 16.97 9.87 -12.69
C LEU A 70 16.43 9.48 -14.07
N LEU A 71 15.13 9.32 -14.21
CA LEU A 71 14.57 8.66 -15.39
C LEU A 71 14.94 9.37 -16.69
N LYS A 72 14.69 10.67 -16.78
CA LYS A 72 15.01 11.43 -17.99
C LYS A 72 16.50 11.44 -18.27
N ILE A 73 17.31 11.61 -17.23
CA ILE A 73 18.77 11.65 -17.37
C ILE A 73 19.26 10.31 -17.94
N LEU A 74 18.83 9.20 -17.35
CA LEU A 74 19.24 7.88 -17.80
C LEU A 74 18.79 7.60 -19.23
N ALA A 75 17.56 8.00 -19.56
CA ALA A 75 17.02 7.76 -20.91
C ALA A 75 17.85 8.44 -21.97
N ASN A 76 18.46 9.59 -21.64
CA ASN A 76 19.26 10.35 -22.61
C ASN A 76 20.75 10.03 -22.56
N LEU A 77 21.20 9.26 -21.56
CA LEU A 77 22.58 8.80 -21.48
C LEU A 77 22.80 7.43 -22.11
N GLY A 78 21.77 6.58 -22.09
CA GLY A 78 21.91 5.22 -22.59
C GLY A 78 20.56 4.59 -22.82
N GLU A 79 20.52 3.27 -22.72
CA GLU A 79 19.28 2.51 -22.89
C GLU A 79 18.68 2.22 -21.53
N ILE A 80 17.36 2.41 -21.40
CA ILE A 80 16.68 2.08 -20.15
C ILE A 80 15.50 1.15 -20.39
N LYS A 81 15.23 0.31 -19.39
CA LYS A 81 14.03 -0.51 -19.33
C LYS A 81 13.42 -0.28 -17.95
N PRO A 82 12.50 0.65 -17.83
CA PRO A 82 11.86 0.91 -16.53
C PRO A 82 10.69 -0.02 -16.30
N ILE A 83 10.42 -0.33 -15.02
CA ILE A 83 9.19 -0.96 -14.63
C ILE A 83 8.41 0.10 -13.85
N ILE A 84 7.25 0.49 -14.38
CA ILE A 84 6.41 1.52 -13.78
C ILE A 84 5.03 0.92 -13.52
N HIS A 85 4.54 1.06 -12.30
CA HIS A 85 3.25 0.52 -11.90
C HIS A 85 2.55 1.55 -10.99
N ASP A 86 1.33 1.93 -11.36
CA ASP A 86 0.56 2.94 -10.61
C ASP A 86 1.37 4.21 -10.38
N ASN A 87 2.03 4.69 -11.42
CA ASN A 87 2.88 5.90 -11.41
C ASN A 87 4.08 5.80 -10.47
N LYS A 88 4.44 4.58 -10.07
CA LYS A 88 5.64 4.34 -9.26
C LYS A 88 6.72 3.73 -10.14
N ILE A 89 7.92 4.27 -10.06
CA ILE A 89 9.07 3.71 -10.76
C ILE A 89 9.64 2.60 -9.90
N ILE A 90 9.28 1.36 -10.21
CA ILE A 90 9.68 0.20 -9.38
C ILE A 90 11.15 -0.13 -9.57
N SER A 91 11.62 -0.07 -10.81
CA SER A 91 13.02 -0.31 -11.12
C SER A 91 13.37 0.33 -12.44
N ILE A 92 14.66 0.54 -12.67
CA ILE A 92 15.19 1.02 -13.94
C ILE A 92 16.44 0.20 -14.27
N THR A 93 16.37 -0.60 -15.32
CA THR A 93 17.56 -1.25 -15.84
C THR A 93 18.21 -0.31 -16.85
N PHE A 94 19.48 -0.04 -16.64
CA PHE A 94 20.22 0.98 -17.41
C PHE A 94 21.46 0.39 -18.02
N LYS A 95 21.66 0.64 -19.32
CA LYS A 95 22.82 0.14 -20.06
C LYS A 95 23.54 1.29 -20.71
N MET A 96 24.85 1.37 -20.49
CA MET A 96 25.71 2.37 -21.09
C MET A 96 27.14 1.85 -21.14
N ASN A 97 27.84 2.11 -22.24
CA ASN A 97 29.24 1.69 -22.43
C ASN A 97 29.41 0.16 -22.35
N GLY A 98 28.38 -0.60 -22.65
CA GLY A 98 28.46 -2.05 -22.58
C GLY A 98 28.24 -2.64 -21.20
N TYR A 99 28.00 -1.81 -20.19
CA TYR A 99 27.75 -2.24 -18.82
C TYR A 99 26.30 -2.02 -18.46
N VAL A 100 25.80 -2.81 -17.52
CA VAL A 100 24.41 -2.78 -17.10
C VAL A 100 24.32 -2.65 -15.57
N VAL A 101 23.46 -1.75 -15.10
CA VAL A 101 23.07 -1.72 -13.69
C VAL A 101 21.54 -1.67 -13.61
N THR A 102 21.01 -2.09 -12.48
CA THR A 102 19.58 -1.99 -12.22
C THR A 102 19.34 -1.20 -10.94
N PHE A 103 18.65 -0.09 -11.09
CA PHE A 103 18.24 0.71 -9.93
C PHE A 103 16.97 0.11 -9.35
N LYS A 104 16.95 -0.15 -8.06
CA LYS A 104 15.84 -0.80 -7.38
C LYS A 104 15.41 -0.01 -6.16
N ASP A 105 14.14 -0.08 -5.83
CA ASP A 105 13.60 0.64 -4.68
C ASP A 105 13.56 -0.28 -3.46
N SER A 106 14.44 -0.03 -2.51
CA SER A 106 14.47 -0.82 -1.29
C SER A 106 13.20 -0.65 -0.44
N GLN A 107 12.50 0.47 -0.58
CA GLN A 107 11.26 0.67 0.17
C GLN A 107 10.11 -0.18 -0.36
N GLN A 108 10.21 -0.69 -1.59
CA GLN A 108 9.23 -1.64 -2.11
C GLN A 108 9.36 -3.02 -1.47
N ILE A 109 10.50 -3.31 -0.86
CA ILE A 109 10.75 -4.58 -0.18
C ILE A 109 10.66 -4.41 1.34
N LEU A 110 11.24 -3.33 1.86
CA LEU A 110 11.20 -3.01 3.29
C LEU A 110 10.48 -1.67 3.44
N ILE A 111 9.20 -1.74 3.75
CA ILE A 111 8.26 -0.63 3.58
C ILE A 111 8.23 0.36 4.74
N PHE A 112 9.37 0.56 5.40
CA PHE A 112 9.50 1.46 6.53
C PHE A 112 10.57 2.50 6.25
N SER A 113 10.62 3.54 7.08
CA SER A 113 11.65 4.55 6.95
C SER A 113 13.04 3.94 7.19
N LEU A 114 14.05 4.55 6.60
CA LEU A 114 15.41 4.09 6.78
C LEU A 114 15.82 4.11 8.26
N ARG A 115 15.36 5.11 9.00
CA ARG A 115 15.64 5.21 10.43
C ARG A 115 15.07 4.01 11.19
N ASP A 116 13.80 3.70 10.94
CA ASP A 116 13.13 2.57 11.62
C ASP A 116 13.83 1.25 11.28
N LEU A 117 14.19 1.09 10.02
CA LEU A 117 14.89 -0.11 9.57
C LEU A 117 16.26 -0.22 10.22
N GLY A 118 16.96 0.90 10.37
CA GLY A 118 18.25 0.91 11.03
C GLY A 118 18.18 0.44 12.46
N GLN A 119 17.12 0.84 13.17
CA GLN A 119 16.91 0.38 14.55
C GLN A 119 16.61 -1.11 14.58
N THR A 120 15.72 -1.57 13.72
CA THR A 120 15.29 -2.97 13.70
C THR A 120 16.45 -3.89 13.34
N PHE A 121 17.23 -3.54 12.32
CA PHE A 121 18.34 -4.37 11.86
C PHE A 121 19.61 -4.14 12.66
N ASN A 122 19.57 -3.21 13.62
CA ASN A 122 20.69 -2.94 14.51
C ASN A 122 21.97 -2.70 13.74
N VAL A 123 21.89 -1.83 12.73
CA VAL A 123 23.07 -1.49 11.97
C VAL A 123 23.98 -0.61 12.82
N ASN A 124 25.28 -0.85 12.73
CA ASN A 124 26.27 -0.25 13.61
C ASN A 124 26.75 1.09 13.06
N ILE A 125 25.81 2.01 12.89
CA ILE A 125 26.09 3.34 12.36
C ILE A 125 25.35 4.36 13.20
N GLN A 126 26.03 5.44 13.54
CA GLN A 126 25.43 6.51 14.31
C GLN A 126 24.24 7.10 13.55
N LYS A 127 23.21 7.47 14.32
CA LYS A 127 22.03 8.10 13.76
C LYS A 127 22.43 9.35 12.99
N SER A 128 22.04 9.48 11.75
CA SER A 128 22.37 10.64 10.96
C SER A 128 21.48 11.81 11.37
N ILE A 129 22.08 12.95 11.64
CA ILE A 129 21.40 14.17 12.07
C ILE A 129 21.84 15.29 11.13
N PHE A 130 20.85 15.99 10.57
CA PHE A 130 21.14 17.01 9.59
C PHE A 130 19.99 18.01 9.50
N PRO A 131 20.27 19.32 9.41
CA PRO A 131 19.21 20.32 9.31
C PRO A 131 18.72 20.48 7.87
N TYR A 132 18.04 19.48 7.34
CA TYR A 132 17.78 19.46 5.91
C TYR A 132 16.77 20.52 5.44
N THR A 133 15.91 21.02 6.30
CA THR A 133 15.02 22.12 5.90
C THR A 133 15.73 23.48 5.91
N PHE A 134 16.95 23.53 6.46
CA PHE A 134 17.74 24.75 6.44
C PHE A 134 18.35 25.04 5.06
N VAL A 135 18.61 23.99 4.28
CA VAL A 135 19.36 24.10 3.02
C VAL A 135 18.54 24.85 1.97
N ASN A 136 19.14 25.84 1.33
CA ASN A 136 18.55 26.53 0.19
C ASN A 136 19.65 26.95 -0.77
N GLU A 137 19.28 27.59 -1.88
CA GLU A 137 20.27 27.94 -2.90
C GLU A 137 21.32 28.93 -2.43
N ASN A 138 21.02 29.68 -1.38
CA ASN A 138 21.91 30.75 -0.92
C ASN A 138 22.84 30.33 0.20
N ASN A 139 22.66 29.15 0.80
CA ASN A 139 23.47 28.76 1.94
C ASN A 139 24.21 27.44 1.76
N LEU A 140 24.41 27.01 0.52
CA LEU A 140 25.09 25.73 0.26
C LEU A 140 26.54 25.73 0.78
N GLU A 141 27.14 26.90 0.90
CA GLU A 141 28.49 27.02 1.41
C GLU A 141 28.54 27.55 2.86
N TYR A 142 27.42 27.44 3.56
CA TYR A 142 27.28 27.98 4.91
C TYR A 142 28.33 27.41 5.86
N ILE A 143 29.00 28.29 6.58
CA ILE A 143 29.92 27.95 7.67
C ILE A 143 29.54 28.86 8.83
N GLY A 144 29.21 28.27 9.98
CA GLY A 144 28.82 29.07 11.13
C GLY A 144 28.28 28.20 12.26
N HIS A 145 27.38 28.77 13.03
CA HIS A 145 26.76 28.06 14.14
C HIS A 145 25.83 26.99 13.64
N VAL A 146 25.59 25.96 14.46
CA VAL A 146 24.60 24.93 14.15
C VAL A 146 23.24 25.61 13.97
N PRO A 147 22.51 25.33 12.87
CA PRO A 147 21.19 25.93 12.69
C PRO A 147 20.23 25.55 13.80
N ASP A 148 19.16 26.34 13.95
CA ASP A 148 18.16 26.15 15.01
C ASP A 148 17.51 24.77 14.95
N PHE A 149 17.03 24.34 16.12
CA PHE A 149 16.36 23.05 16.24
C PHE A 149 15.20 22.87 15.24
N LYS A 150 14.51 23.94 14.89
CA LYS A 150 13.37 23.88 13.98
C LYS A 150 13.70 23.31 12.59
N TYR A 151 14.98 23.36 12.21
CA TYR A 151 15.41 22.86 10.91
C TYR A 151 15.73 21.36 10.92
N PHE A 152 15.64 20.73 12.09
CA PHE A 152 15.93 19.30 12.23
C PHE A 152 14.62 18.55 12.46
N ASP A 153 14.32 17.59 11.62
CA ASP A 153 13.11 16.77 11.77
C ASP A 153 13.46 15.43 12.36
N GLY A 154 12.55 14.91 13.18
CA GLY A 154 12.62 13.56 13.67
C GLY A 154 13.67 13.30 14.72
N ILE A 155 14.17 14.33 15.37
CA ILE A 155 15.12 14.16 16.47
C ILE A 155 14.58 14.87 17.72
N SER A 156 15.01 14.38 18.87
CA SER A 156 14.65 15.02 20.14
C SER A 156 15.53 16.22 20.42
N LYS A 157 15.10 17.07 21.34
CA LYS A 157 15.95 18.19 21.76
C LYS A 157 17.26 17.69 22.37
N SER A 158 17.21 16.57 23.07
CA SER A 158 18.42 15.97 23.63
C SER A 158 19.43 15.61 22.53
N GLU A 159 18.92 14.98 21.47
CA GLU A 159 19.77 14.65 20.31
C GLU A 159 20.32 15.90 19.64
N TYR A 160 19.50 16.94 19.54
CA TYR A 160 19.94 18.21 18.98
C TYR A 160 21.06 18.83 19.81
N PHE A 161 20.89 18.86 21.15
CA PHE A 161 21.92 19.45 22.00
C PHE A 161 23.22 18.64 21.93
N ASN A 162 23.12 17.32 21.85
CA ASN A 162 24.31 16.48 21.68
C ASN A 162 25.03 16.81 20.38
N TYR A 163 24.27 17.03 19.31
CA TYR A 163 24.83 17.41 18.02
C TYR A 163 25.51 18.77 18.12
N CYS A 164 24.91 19.72 18.81
CA CYS A 164 25.51 21.03 18.99
C CYS A 164 26.84 20.96 19.76
N GLU A 165 26.97 20.03 20.71
CA GLU A 165 28.21 19.87 21.47
C GLU A 165 29.39 19.52 20.58
N ILE A 166 29.15 18.81 19.48
CA ILE A 166 30.23 18.49 18.53
C ILE A 166 30.86 19.75 17.97
N PHE A 167 30.04 20.81 17.82
CA PHE A 167 30.49 22.07 17.22
C PHE A 167 30.74 23.16 18.24
N LYS A 168 30.97 22.78 19.49
CA LYS A 168 31.20 23.73 20.57
C LYS A 168 32.42 24.63 20.29
N ASN A 169 33.48 24.06 19.73
CA ASN A 169 34.72 24.78 19.48
C ASN A 169 35.07 24.85 17.98
N LYS A 170 34.13 24.61 17.11
CA LYS A 170 34.34 24.67 15.67
C LYS A 170 33.05 25.02 14.98
N SER A 171 33.19 25.35 13.72
CA SER A 171 32.03 25.77 12.94
C SER A 171 31.43 24.62 12.15
N UNK A 172 30.18 24.56 11.77
CA UNK A 172 29.49 23.75 11.02
C UNK A 172 29.76 24.12 9.65
N ASN A 173 30.14 23.23 9.07
CA ASN A 173 30.29 23.39 7.61
C ASN A 173 29.16 22.59 6.96
N LEU A 174 28.21 23.29 6.37
CA LEU A 174 26.99 22.65 5.86
C LEU A 174 27.30 21.60 4.79
N LYS A 175 28.21 21.92 3.87
CA LYS A 175 28.58 20.95 2.82
C LYS A 175 29.16 19.67 3.44
N ASN A 176 30.06 19.80 4.40
CA ASN A 176 30.65 18.64 5.02
C ASN A 176 29.61 17.80 5.75
N GLU A 177 28.70 18.45 6.45
CA GLU A 177 27.65 17.74 7.17
C GLU A 177 26.65 17.08 6.21
N ALA A 178 26.36 17.73 5.09
CA ALA A 178 25.46 17.14 4.09
C ALA A 178 26.07 15.89 3.46
N VAL A 179 27.37 15.95 3.13
CA VAL A 179 28.08 14.79 2.59
C VAL A 179 28.06 13.66 3.60
N LYS A 180 28.40 13.97 4.85
CA LYS A 180 28.40 12.97 5.91
C LYS A 180 27.03 12.33 6.09
N TYR A 181 25.98 13.13 6.12
CA TYR A 181 24.61 12.67 6.30
C TYR A 181 24.20 11.74 5.14
N CYS A 182 24.45 12.19 3.92
CA CYS A 182 24.06 11.41 2.74
C CYS A 182 24.81 10.09 2.67
N GLU A 183 26.12 10.12 2.98
CA GLU A 183 26.93 8.90 2.96
C GLU A 183 26.52 7.93 4.06
N ILE A 184 26.18 8.43 5.25
CA ILE A 184 25.71 7.57 6.34
C ILE A 184 24.43 6.86 5.92
N ASP A 185 23.51 7.56 5.27
CA ASP A 185 22.28 6.93 4.78
C ASP A 185 22.57 5.82 3.78
N CYS A 186 23.55 6.04 2.89
CA CYS A 186 23.93 5.00 1.93
C CYS A 186 24.54 3.78 2.62
N VAL A 187 25.41 4.01 3.59
CA VAL A 187 26.04 2.90 4.32
C VAL A 187 24.98 2.13 5.13
N SER A 188 24.09 2.86 5.79
CA SER A 188 23.02 2.23 6.56
C SER A 188 22.15 1.35 5.66
N LEU A 189 21.75 1.88 4.50
CA LEU A 189 20.92 1.12 3.58
C LEU A 189 21.64 -0.14 3.11
N PHE A 190 22.91 -0.02 2.77
CA PHE A 190 23.71 -1.17 2.36
C PHE A 190 23.68 -2.26 3.43
N GLN A 191 23.95 -1.87 4.67
CA GLN A 191 24.00 -2.83 5.77
C GLN A 191 22.65 -3.49 6.02
N ILE A 192 21.58 -2.71 5.93
CA ILE A 192 20.22 -3.25 6.10
C ILE A 192 19.90 -4.28 5.01
N ILE A 193 20.19 -3.94 3.76
CA ILE A 193 19.89 -4.84 2.63
C ILE A 193 20.71 -6.14 2.75
N ILE A 194 21.98 -6.02 3.12
CA ILE A 194 22.83 -7.20 3.28
C ILE A 194 22.29 -8.11 4.39
N LYS A 195 21.94 -7.54 5.54
CA LYS A 195 21.38 -8.34 6.64
C LYS A 195 20.06 -8.97 6.25
N PHE A 196 19.20 -8.22 5.58
CA PHE A 196 17.91 -8.76 5.15
C PHE A 196 18.12 -9.93 4.19
N ASN A 197 19.00 -9.76 3.21
CA ASN A 197 19.26 -10.85 2.26
C ASN A 197 19.83 -12.08 2.96
N GLU A 198 20.74 -11.87 3.90
CA GLU A 198 21.33 -12.97 4.65
C GLU A 198 20.27 -13.76 5.42
N LEU A 199 19.34 -13.06 6.07
CA LEU A 199 18.30 -13.71 6.86
C LEU A 199 17.33 -14.48 5.95
N ILE A 200 16.94 -13.88 4.82
CA ILE A 200 16.04 -14.55 3.88
C ILE A 200 16.73 -15.75 3.24
N TYR A 201 17.99 -15.59 2.84
CA TYR A 201 18.73 -16.69 2.21
C TYR A 201 18.94 -17.84 3.18
N ASP A 202 19.25 -17.51 4.43
CA ASP A 202 19.50 -18.50 5.46
C ASP A 202 18.22 -19.33 5.75
N LYS A 203 17.08 -18.67 5.80
CA LYS A 203 15.81 -19.33 6.12
C LYS A 203 15.17 -20.00 4.91
N PHE A 204 15.25 -19.39 3.74
CA PHE A 204 14.46 -19.83 2.58
C PHE A 204 15.28 -20.11 1.33
N ASN A 205 16.58 -19.89 1.38
CA ASN A 205 17.47 -20.12 0.22
C ASN A 205 17.02 -19.33 -1.02
N ILE A 206 16.59 -18.11 -0.81
CA ILE A 206 16.13 -17.21 -1.88
C ILE A 206 16.93 -15.93 -1.82
N ASP A 207 17.37 -15.47 -3.00
CA ASP A 207 18.12 -14.23 -3.17
C ASP A 207 17.14 -13.08 -3.38
N ILE A 208 17.09 -12.13 -2.44
CA ILE A 208 16.11 -11.05 -2.51
C ILE A 208 16.34 -10.15 -3.73
N HIS A 209 17.55 -10.12 -4.25
CA HIS A 209 17.90 -9.18 -5.34
C HIS A 209 17.16 -9.51 -6.64
N LYS A 210 16.54 -10.65 -6.73
CA LYS A 210 15.76 -11.04 -7.90
C LYS A 210 14.32 -10.52 -7.87
N TYR A 211 13.88 -9.95 -6.74
CA TYR A 211 12.46 -9.60 -6.56
C TYR A 211 12.31 -8.12 -6.27
N PRO A 212 11.51 -7.41 -7.07
CA PRO A 212 11.40 -5.95 -6.91
C PRO A 212 10.47 -5.49 -5.80
N THR A 213 9.55 -6.36 -5.33
CA THR A 213 8.60 -5.96 -4.31
C THR A 213 8.51 -7.02 -3.22
N LEU A 214 8.00 -6.61 -2.06
CA LEU A 214 7.81 -7.53 -0.94
C LEU A 214 6.81 -8.63 -1.31
N SER A 215 5.74 -8.28 -2.01
CA SER A 215 4.76 -9.30 -2.39
C SER A 215 5.33 -10.31 -3.38
N SER A 216 6.20 -9.87 -4.30
CA SER A 216 6.83 -10.82 -5.21
C SER A 216 7.83 -11.72 -4.49
N LEU A 217 8.52 -11.17 -3.48
CA LEU A 217 9.41 -11.99 -2.64
C LEU A 217 8.60 -13.01 -1.83
N ALA A 218 7.50 -12.58 -1.22
CA ALA A 218 6.64 -13.48 -0.46
C ALA A 218 6.09 -14.59 -1.36
N PHE A 219 5.68 -14.23 -2.57
CA PHE A 219 5.16 -15.22 -3.52
C PHE A 219 6.24 -16.23 -3.91
N ALA A 220 7.48 -15.77 -4.11
CA ALA A 220 8.59 -16.66 -4.42
C ALA A 220 8.85 -17.65 -3.29
N ILE A 221 8.83 -17.18 -2.05
CA ILE A 221 9.01 -18.05 -0.89
C ILE A 221 7.88 -19.08 -0.81
N PHE A 222 6.65 -18.60 -0.99
CA PHE A 222 5.47 -19.47 -0.97
C PHE A 222 5.55 -20.54 -2.05
N ARG A 223 5.81 -20.12 -3.28
CA ARG A 223 5.86 -21.04 -4.42
C ARG A 223 6.97 -22.07 -4.27
N THR A 224 8.12 -21.65 -3.78
CA THR A 224 9.29 -22.54 -3.70
C THR A 224 9.15 -23.56 -2.58
N HIS A 225 8.60 -23.19 -1.45
CA HIS A 225 8.67 -24.04 -0.24
C HIS A 225 7.34 -24.55 0.27
N PHE A 226 6.21 -23.99 -0.14
CA PHE A 226 4.94 -24.28 0.52
C PHE A 226 3.82 -24.70 -0.43
N LEU A 227 3.94 -24.38 -1.71
CA LEU A 227 2.86 -24.63 -2.66
C LEU A 227 3.08 -25.94 -3.39
N GLU A 228 2.06 -26.82 -3.37
CA GLU A 228 2.08 -28.02 -4.20
C GLU A 228 1.89 -27.64 -5.66
N GLU A 229 2.58 -28.34 -6.55
CA GLU A 229 2.46 -28.11 -7.98
C GLU A 229 1.01 -28.27 -8.44
N ASN A 230 0.61 -27.42 -9.38
CA ASN A 230 -0.69 -27.49 -10.06
C ASN A 230 -1.88 -27.32 -9.13
N THR A 231 -1.68 -26.77 -7.92
CA THR A 231 -2.78 -26.53 -7.00
C THR A 231 -3.56 -25.27 -7.37
N ILE A 232 -2.85 -24.20 -7.69
CA ILE A 232 -3.48 -22.90 -8.01
C ILE A 232 -3.27 -22.64 -9.50
N PRO A 233 -4.31 -22.83 -10.32
CA PRO A 233 -4.19 -22.52 -11.74
C PRO A 233 -4.26 -21.02 -11.97
N GLN A 234 -3.57 -20.55 -12.98
CA GLN A 234 -3.67 -19.16 -13.39
C GLN A 234 -5.04 -18.96 -14.05
N LEU A 235 -5.75 -17.92 -13.60
CA LEU A 235 -7.04 -17.57 -14.18
C LEU A 235 -6.85 -16.38 -15.10
N THR A 236 -7.31 -16.51 -16.34
CA THR A 236 -7.16 -15.45 -17.34
C THR A 236 -8.46 -15.31 -18.14
N GLY A 237 -8.51 -14.28 -18.97
CA GLY A 237 -9.60 -14.09 -19.91
C GLY A 237 -10.95 -13.87 -19.24
N GLN A 238 -11.99 -14.42 -19.82
CA GLN A 238 -13.34 -14.19 -19.36
C GLN A 238 -13.59 -14.79 -17.97
N ILE A 239 -12.95 -15.92 -17.67
CA ILE A 239 -13.10 -16.55 -16.36
C ILE A 239 -12.59 -15.60 -15.28
N ALA A 240 -11.40 -15.03 -15.50
CA ALA A 240 -10.83 -14.07 -14.54
C ALA A 240 -11.70 -12.84 -14.40
N LYS A 241 -12.23 -12.33 -15.51
CA LYS A 241 -13.12 -11.16 -15.47
C LYS A 241 -14.37 -11.44 -14.65
N ASP A 242 -14.98 -12.61 -14.87
CA ASP A 242 -16.21 -12.98 -14.18
C ASP A 242 -15.95 -13.13 -12.67
N ILE A 243 -14.86 -13.80 -12.31
CA ILE A 243 -14.57 -14.03 -10.89
C ILE A 243 -14.16 -12.73 -10.20
N ARG A 244 -13.50 -11.83 -10.92
CA ARG A 244 -13.14 -10.53 -10.33
C ARG A 244 -14.37 -9.72 -9.91
N LEU A 245 -15.52 -9.97 -10.51
CA LEU A 245 -16.77 -9.31 -10.06
C LEU A 245 -17.05 -9.58 -8.58
N SER A 246 -16.61 -10.73 -8.07
CA SER A 246 -16.81 -11.10 -6.67
C SER A 246 -15.81 -10.45 -5.72
N TYR A 247 -14.76 -9.82 -6.26
CA TYR A 247 -13.64 -9.36 -5.45
C TYR A 247 -13.93 -7.96 -4.92
N THR A 248 -14.13 -7.85 -3.61
CA THR A 248 -14.22 -6.57 -2.91
C THR A 248 -13.34 -6.66 -1.66
N GLY A 249 -13.00 -5.50 -1.14
CA GLY A 249 -12.17 -5.46 0.06
C GLY A 249 -12.94 -5.69 1.35
N GLY A 250 -12.31 -5.38 2.45
CA GLY A 250 -12.94 -5.46 3.75
C GLY A 250 -14.05 -4.44 3.91
N ALA A 251 -14.97 -4.71 4.83
CA ALA A 251 -16.09 -3.81 5.08
C ALA A 251 -15.64 -2.59 5.86
N VAL A 252 -15.92 -1.41 5.31
CA VAL A 252 -15.65 -0.13 5.97
C VAL A 252 -16.93 0.68 5.96
N ASP A 253 -17.52 0.88 7.14
CA ASP A 253 -18.79 1.59 7.24
C ASP A 253 -18.89 2.37 8.53
N MET A 254 -19.57 3.52 8.44
CA MET A 254 -19.97 4.29 9.62
C MET A 254 -21.45 4.02 9.87
N TYR A 255 -21.77 3.48 11.05
CA TYR A 255 -23.14 3.14 11.39
C TYR A 255 -23.78 4.20 12.28
N GLN A 256 -23.03 4.68 13.28
CA GLN A 256 -23.50 5.75 14.16
C GLN A 256 -22.42 6.82 14.25
N PRO A 257 -22.81 8.10 14.07
CA PRO A 257 -21.80 9.15 13.92
C PRO A 257 -21.13 9.57 15.24
N PHE A 258 -21.73 9.33 16.39
CA PHE A 258 -21.11 9.71 17.65
C PHE A 258 -21.71 8.91 18.81
N ASN A 259 -20.99 8.88 19.92
CA ASN A 259 -21.49 8.23 21.14
C ASN A 259 -22.05 9.28 22.10
N GLU A 260 -23.04 8.85 22.87
CA GLU A 260 -23.62 9.71 23.91
C GLU A 260 -22.63 9.89 25.05
N GLU A 261 -22.73 11.02 25.72
CA GLU A 261 -21.86 11.30 26.86
C GLU A 261 -22.03 10.21 27.90
N GLY A 262 -20.90 9.71 28.41
CA GLY A 262 -20.91 8.64 29.38
C GLY A 262 -20.89 7.24 28.82
N THR A 263 -21.06 7.10 27.51
CA THR A 263 -21.01 5.80 26.85
C THR A 263 -19.63 5.61 26.24
N LYS A 264 -18.87 4.65 26.75
CA LYS A 264 -17.54 4.35 26.22
C LYS A 264 -17.63 3.53 24.95
N ILE A 265 -16.64 3.68 24.09
CA ILE A 265 -16.50 2.89 22.88
C ILE A 265 -15.24 2.04 23.00
N TYR A 266 -15.37 0.77 22.68
CA TYR A 266 -14.26 -0.18 22.72
C TYR A 266 -13.84 -0.49 21.28
N CYS A 267 -12.57 -0.23 20.98
CA CYS A 267 -12.01 -0.48 19.66
C CYS A 267 -11.21 -1.77 19.68
N TYR A 268 -11.61 -2.73 18.89
CA TYR A 268 -10.92 -4.01 18.77
C TYR A 268 -10.44 -4.22 17.34
N ASP A 269 -9.26 -4.82 17.20
CA ASP A 269 -8.74 -5.27 15.90
C ASP A 269 -8.56 -6.78 15.92
N ALA A 270 -8.87 -7.44 14.83
CA ALA A 270 -8.58 -8.87 14.70
C ALA A 270 -7.08 -9.06 14.47
N ASN A 271 -6.48 -10.03 15.16
CA ASN A 271 -5.07 -10.33 15.00
C ASN A 271 -4.81 -10.96 13.64
N SER A 272 -4.08 -10.26 12.78
CA SER A 272 -3.64 -10.75 11.46
C SER A 272 -4.80 -11.43 10.71
N LEU A 273 -5.82 -10.66 10.40
CA LEU A 273 -7.07 -11.21 9.87
C LEU A 273 -6.87 -12.01 8.58
N TYR A 274 -6.17 -11.45 7.59
CA TYR A 274 -5.97 -12.19 6.33
C TYR A 274 -5.12 -13.43 6.53
N PRO A 275 -3.98 -13.38 7.22
CA PRO A 275 -3.26 -14.62 7.53
C PRO A 275 -4.12 -15.63 8.28
N PHE A 276 -5.01 -15.19 9.18
CA PHE A 276 -5.92 -16.09 9.86
C PHE A 276 -6.78 -16.87 8.86
N THR A 277 -7.38 -16.17 7.90
CA THR A 277 -8.23 -16.87 6.92
C THR A 277 -7.40 -17.79 6.04
N MET A 278 -6.19 -17.38 5.70
CA MET A 278 -5.31 -18.20 4.87
C MET A 278 -4.88 -19.48 5.59
N GLU A 279 -4.66 -19.41 6.89
CA GLU A 279 -4.25 -20.56 7.68
C GLU A 279 -5.38 -21.56 7.85
N ASP A 280 -6.59 -21.07 8.06
CA ASP A 280 -7.70 -21.89 8.52
C ASP A 280 -8.65 -22.36 7.42
N LYS A 281 -8.79 -21.62 6.32
CA LYS A 281 -9.91 -21.80 5.40
C LYS A 281 -9.51 -22.50 4.10
N LEU A 282 -10.54 -23.07 3.44
CA LEU A 282 -10.36 -23.76 2.17
C LEU A 282 -10.43 -22.75 1.02
N MET A 283 -9.52 -22.91 0.06
CA MET A 283 -9.38 -22.01 -1.07
C MET A 283 -9.90 -22.65 -2.35
N PRO A 284 -10.34 -21.84 -3.32
CA PRO A 284 -10.75 -22.39 -4.62
C PRO A 284 -9.53 -22.78 -5.45
N THR A 285 -9.42 -24.09 -5.69
CA THR A 285 -8.26 -24.66 -6.37
C THR A 285 -8.71 -25.51 -7.54
N GLY A 286 -7.73 -25.97 -8.33
CA GLY A 286 -8.00 -26.78 -9.47
C GLY A 286 -8.58 -26.00 -10.64
N LYS A 287 -8.94 -26.71 -11.69
CA LYS A 287 -9.46 -26.08 -12.90
C LYS A 287 -10.94 -25.69 -12.66
N PRO A 288 -11.30 -24.43 -12.91
CA PRO A 288 -12.70 -24.03 -12.74
C PRO A 288 -13.62 -24.71 -13.76
N ILE A 289 -14.79 -25.13 -13.30
CA ILE A 289 -15.79 -25.76 -14.15
C ILE A 289 -17.00 -24.85 -14.23
N PHE A 290 -17.30 -24.34 -15.41
CA PHE A 290 -18.46 -23.48 -15.63
C PHE A 290 -19.75 -24.29 -15.50
N PHE A 291 -20.77 -23.70 -14.90
CA PHE A 291 -22.10 -24.31 -14.81
C PHE A 291 -23.17 -23.26 -15.06
N LYS A 292 -24.34 -23.73 -15.47
CA LYS A 292 -25.56 -22.93 -15.57
C LYS A 292 -26.64 -23.53 -14.68
N GLY A 293 -27.52 -22.69 -14.17
CA GLY A 293 -28.57 -23.11 -13.29
C GLY A 293 -28.12 -23.22 -11.86
N ASP A 294 -28.99 -23.74 -11.01
CA ASP A 294 -28.70 -23.83 -9.59
C ASP A 294 -27.84 -25.07 -9.31
N ILE A 295 -26.54 -24.87 -9.22
CA ILE A 295 -25.60 -25.97 -8.99
C ILE A 295 -25.88 -26.70 -7.68
N ARG A 296 -26.45 -26.02 -6.69
CA ARG A 296 -26.72 -26.63 -5.39
C ARG A 296 -27.86 -27.67 -5.46
N ASN A 297 -28.67 -27.66 -6.51
CA ASN A 297 -29.65 -28.74 -6.75
C ASN A 297 -28.96 -30.01 -7.23
N VAL A 298 -27.79 -29.89 -7.86
CA VAL A 298 -27.03 -31.04 -8.36
C VAL A 298 -25.98 -31.48 -7.36
N ASP A 299 -25.31 -30.50 -6.76
CA ASP A 299 -24.21 -30.72 -5.83
C ASP A 299 -24.42 -29.77 -4.64
N PRO A 300 -25.02 -30.25 -3.55
CA PRO A 300 -25.30 -29.37 -2.40
C PRO A 300 -24.06 -28.78 -1.77
N ASN A 301 -22.89 -29.37 -2.00
CA ASN A 301 -21.63 -28.90 -1.44
C ASN A 301 -20.78 -28.16 -2.46
N ALA A 302 -21.36 -27.75 -3.59
CA ALA A 302 -20.62 -27.02 -4.61
C ALA A 302 -19.93 -25.80 -4.01
N PHE A 303 -18.69 -25.59 -4.44
CA PHE A 303 -17.80 -24.59 -3.88
C PHE A 303 -17.22 -23.79 -5.03
N GLY A 304 -17.24 -22.47 -4.91
CA GLY A 304 -16.68 -21.62 -5.95
C GLY A 304 -17.32 -20.24 -5.98
N PHE A 305 -17.58 -19.74 -7.18
CA PHE A 305 -18.09 -18.39 -7.39
C PHE A 305 -19.38 -18.47 -8.16
N PHE A 306 -20.47 -17.98 -7.56
CA PHE A 306 -21.82 -18.14 -8.08
C PHE A 306 -22.42 -16.78 -8.41
N TYR A 307 -22.89 -16.62 -9.62
CA TYR A 307 -23.64 -15.42 -9.99
C TYR A 307 -25.09 -15.63 -9.57
N CYS A 308 -25.59 -14.74 -8.73
CA CYS A 308 -26.85 -14.93 -8.04
C CYS A 308 -27.74 -13.71 -8.13
N ASN A 309 -29.05 -13.94 -8.19
CA ASN A 309 -30.00 -12.94 -7.76
C ASN A 309 -30.09 -13.02 -6.25
N ILE A 310 -29.99 -11.87 -5.59
CA ILE A 310 -29.87 -11.80 -4.14
C ILE A 310 -31.05 -10.98 -3.60
N LYS A 311 -31.73 -11.53 -2.61
CA LYS A 311 -32.77 -10.83 -1.90
C LYS A 311 -32.40 -10.76 -0.44
N THR A 312 -32.21 -9.53 0.06
CA THR A 312 -31.76 -9.34 1.43
C THR A 312 -32.92 -9.43 2.40
N PRO A 313 -32.65 -9.66 3.69
CA PRO A 313 -33.69 -9.50 4.70
C PRO A 313 -34.24 -8.07 4.66
N ILE A 314 -35.51 -7.92 5.03
CA ILE A 314 -36.19 -6.62 4.91
C ILE A 314 -35.63 -5.60 5.88
N ASP A 315 -35.29 -6.01 7.10
CA ASP A 315 -34.98 -5.09 8.18
C ASP A 315 -33.65 -5.35 8.87
N LEU A 316 -32.71 -5.94 8.18
CA LEU A 316 -31.40 -6.21 8.75
C LEU A 316 -30.66 -4.90 8.99
N LEU A 317 -30.25 -4.67 10.22
CA LEU A 317 -29.64 -3.39 10.60
C LEU A 317 -28.30 -3.17 9.93
N HIS A 318 -27.49 -4.21 9.85
CA HIS A 318 -26.14 -4.13 9.27
C HIS A 318 -25.98 -5.21 8.20
N PRO A 319 -26.32 -4.90 6.94
CA PRO A 319 -26.16 -5.88 5.87
C PRO A 319 -24.71 -6.32 5.69
N ILE A 320 -24.51 -7.54 5.22
CA ILE A 320 -23.16 -8.12 5.16
C ILE A 320 -22.71 -8.45 3.74
N ILE A 321 -23.57 -8.41 2.74
CA ILE A 321 -23.15 -8.67 1.36
C ILE A 321 -22.90 -7.35 0.66
N GLN A 322 -21.70 -7.22 0.09
CA GLN A 322 -21.28 -6.00 -0.60
C GLN A 322 -21.51 -6.11 -2.10
N THR A 323 -21.82 -4.98 -2.71
CA THR A 323 -21.91 -4.86 -4.15
C THR A 323 -21.46 -3.48 -4.58
N HIS A 324 -21.32 -3.25 -5.87
CA HIS A 324 -20.93 -1.95 -6.42
C HIS A 324 -22.14 -1.26 -7.01
N ILE A 325 -22.25 0.04 -6.78
CA ILE A 325 -23.23 0.87 -7.46
C ILE A 325 -22.53 2.08 -8.06
N LYS A 326 -23.17 2.67 -9.07
CA LYS A 326 -22.66 3.89 -9.69
C LYS A 326 -23.21 5.10 -8.95
N THR A 327 -22.33 6.04 -8.64
CA THR A 327 -22.72 7.29 -8.01
C THR A 327 -22.17 8.43 -8.84
N GLU A 328 -22.54 9.66 -8.49
CA GLU A 328 -22.00 10.84 -9.15
C GLU A 328 -20.46 10.88 -9.06
N ASN A 329 -19.91 10.27 -8.03
CA ASN A 329 -18.48 10.27 -7.77
C ASN A 329 -17.79 8.97 -8.20
N GLY A 330 -18.45 8.18 -9.05
CA GLY A 330 -17.89 6.93 -9.57
C GLY A 330 -18.47 5.71 -8.89
N LEU A 331 -17.79 4.58 -9.09
CA LEU A 331 -18.20 3.31 -8.48
C LEU A 331 -17.95 3.34 -6.98
N ARG A 332 -18.92 2.84 -6.23
CA ARG A 332 -18.83 2.78 -4.77
C ARG A 332 -19.28 1.40 -4.30
N THR A 333 -18.53 0.84 -3.36
CA THR A 333 -18.87 -0.45 -2.74
C THR A 333 -19.76 -0.20 -1.53
N ILE A 334 -20.94 -0.81 -1.54
CA ILE A 334 -21.90 -0.66 -0.43
C ILE A 334 -22.42 -2.02 0.00
N ALA A 335 -23.02 -2.08 1.18
CA ALA A 335 -23.73 -3.24 1.68
C ALA A 335 -25.21 -2.86 1.84
N PRO A 336 -26.03 -3.06 0.80
CA PRO A 336 -27.40 -2.55 0.79
C PRO A 336 -28.42 -3.56 1.28
N LEU A 337 -29.64 -3.08 1.50
CA LEU A 337 -30.83 -3.92 1.55
C LEU A 337 -31.49 -3.88 0.16
N GLY A 338 -32.40 -4.84 -0.09
CA GLY A 338 -33.18 -4.90 -1.33
C GLY A 338 -32.77 -6.08 -2.19
N GLU A 339 -32.66 -5.80 -3.46
CA GLU A 339 -32.38 -6.89 -4.41
C GLU A 339 -31.15 -6.54 -5.25
N UNK A 340 -30.10 -7.48 -5.42
CA UNK A 340 -28.94 -7.36 -6.03
C UNK A 340 -28.78 -8.50 -6.87
N SER A 341 -28.02 -8.34 -7.88
CA SER A 341 -27.45 -9.49 -8.59
C SER A 341 -25.96 -9.31 -8.65
N ASP A 342 -25.21 -10.33 -8.25
CA ASP A 342 -23.74 -10.20 -8.28
C ASP A 342 -23.12 -11.58 -8.21
N MET A 343 -21.79 -11.61 -8.48
CA MET A 343 -20.99 -12.80 -8.31
C MET A 343 -20.58 -12.90 -6.85
N ILE A 344 -20.84 -14.04 -6.23
CA ILE A 344 -20.62 -14.23 -4.79
C ILE A 344 -19.78 -15.49 -4.56
N PHE A 345 -18.79 -15.40 -3.68
CA PHE A 345 -18.05 -16.57 -3.22
C PHE A 345 -19.00 -17.45 -2.41
N SER A 346 -19.02 -18.75 -2.68
CA SER A 346 -20.05 -19.64 -2.13
C SER A 346 -20.09 -19.67 -0.61
N SER A 347 -18.91 -19.55 0.05
CA SER A 347 -18.90 -19.54 1.52
C SER A 347 -19.58 -18.30 2.08
N GLU A 348 -19.47 -17.18 1.38
CA GLU A 348 -20.13 -15.95 1.82
C GLU A 348 -21.64 -16.06 1.64
N LEU A 349 -22.09 -16.74 0.58
CA LEU A 349 -23.50 -17.06 0.40
C LEU A 349 -24.01 -17.90 1.58
N ASP A 350 -23.29 -18.97 1.91
CA ASP A 350 -23.70 -19.86 2.99
C ASP A 350 -23.78 -19.13 4.33
N ASN A 351 -22.86 -18.19 4.56
CA ASN A 351 -22.88 -17.39 5.78
C ASN A 351 -24.10 -16.46 5.81
N ALA A 352 -24.43 -15.83 4.67
CA ALA A 352 -25.52 -14.86 4.61
C ALA A 352 -26.88 -15.52 4.75
N VAL A 353 -27.04 -16.74 4.27
CA VAL A 353 -28.30 -17.46 4.40
C VAL A 353 -28.72 -17.55 5.87
N LYS A 354 -27.76 -17.67 6.77
CA LYS A 354 -28.05 -17.74 8.22
C LYS A 354 -28.74 -16.49 8.74
N LEU A 355 -28.58 -15.36 8.05
CA LEU A 355 -29.20 -14.09 8.45
C LEU A 355 -30.49 -13.81 7.68
N GLY A 356 -30.94 -14.73 6.84
CA GLY A 356 -32.17 -14.55 6.11
C GLY A 356 -32.03 -14.11 4.67
N TYR A 357 -30.83 -14.05 4.14
CA TYR A 357 -30.63 -13.75 2.72
C TYR A 357 -31.16 -14.91 1.88
N GLN A 358 -31.72 -14.58 0.72
CA GLN A 358 -32.16 -15.56 -0.26
C GLN A 358 -31.36 -15.38 -1.54
N PHE A 359 -30.92 -16.50 -2.10
CA PHE A 359 -30.09 -16.49 -3.30
C PHE A 359 -30.70 -17.40 -4.35
N GLU A 360 -30.80 -16.88 -5.58
CA GLU A 360 -31.14 -17.69 -6.75
C GLU A 360 -29.85 -17.81 -7.57
N ILE A 361 -29.26 -19.00 -7.61
CA ILE A 361 -27.98 -19.22 -8.28
C ILE A 361 -28.25 -19.39 -9.78
N LEU A 362 -27.64 -18.61 -10.61
CA LEU A 362 -27.85 -18.60 -12.05
C LEU A 362 -26.68 -19.17 -12.84
N UNK A 363 -25.32 -18.82 -12.56
CA UNK A 363 -24.23 -19.20 -13.21
C UNK A 363 -23.14 -19.23 -12.31
N GLY A 364 -22.15 -19.82 -12.78
CA GLY A 364 -20.92 -19.63 -12.01
C GLY A 364 -19.85 -20.61 -12.35
N TYR A 365 -18.87 -20.68 -11.46
CA TYR A 365 -17.70 -21.54 -11.62
C TYR A 365 -17.50 -22.37 -10.37
N LYS A 366 -17.38 -23.68 -10.56
CA LYS A 366 -17.17 -24.62 -9.49
C LYS A 366 -15.68 -24.92 -9.37
N PHE A 367 -15.18 -24.93 -8.14
CA PHE A 367 -13.77 -25.19 -7.82
C PHE A 367 -13.68 -26.31 -6.80
N GLU A 368 -12.49 -26.89 -6.68
CA GLU A 368 -12.19 -27.87 -5.66
C GLU A 368 -11.69 -27.16 -4.40
N PRO A 369 -12.31 -27.37 -3.25
CA PRO A 369 -11.83 -26.72 -2.02
C PRO A 369 -10.58 -27.42 -1.49
N LYS A 370 -9.58 -26.62 -1.11
CA LYS A 370 -8.34 -27.16 -0.56
C LYS A 370 -7.64 -26.10 0.28
N ASN A 371 -7.07 -26.50 1.39
CA ASN A 371 -6.24 -25.58 2.17
C ASN A 371 -4.87 -25.51 1.51
N VAL A 372 -4.43 -24.31 1.15
CA VAL A 372 -3.15 -24.15 0.45
C VAL A 372 -2.14 -23.31 1.20
N PHE A 373 -2.54 -22.59 2.23
CA PHE A 373 -1.66 -21.62 2.89
C PHE A 373 -1.25 -21.98 4.31
N LYS A 374 -1.79 -23.05 4.86
CA LYS A 374 -1.57 -23.35 6.29
C LYS A 374 -0.09 -23.46 6.63
N SER A 375 0.68 -24.19 5.82
CA SER A 375 2.10 -24.41 6.13
C SER A 375 2.89 -23.09 6.05
N TYR A 376 2.57 -22.23 5.09
CA TYR A 376 3.22 -20.92 4.96
C TYR A 376 2.94 -20.07 6.20
N VAL A 377 1.67 -19.97 6.56
CA VAL A 377 1.27 -19.12 7.69
C VAL A 377 1.83 -19.66 9.00
N ASP A 378 1.75 -21.00 9.20
CA ASP A 378 2.25 -21.60 10.43
C ASP A 378 3.76 -21.37 10.59
N CYS A 379 4.51 -21.51 9.50
CA CYS A 379 5.96 -21.31 9.54
C CYS A 379 6.31 -19.89 9.95
N LEU A 380 5.66 -18.90 9.31
CA LEU A 380 5.98 -17.50 9.57
C LEU A 380 5.46 -17.05 10.93
N TYR A 381 4.30 -17.53 11.33
CA TYR A 381 3.78 -17.17 12.64
C TYR A 381 4.66 -17.74 13.76
N ALA A 382 5.19 -18.95 13.56
CA ALA A 382 6.14 -19.54 14.51
C ALA A 382 7.39 -18.66 14.66
N LEU A 383 7.89 -18.09 13.56
CA LEU A 383 9.01 -17.15 13.63
C LEU A 383 8.67 -15.90 14.44
N ARG A 384 7.45 -15.40 14.28
CA ARG A 384 7.03 -14.22 15.07
C ARG A 384 7.00 -14.53 16.56
N LEU A 385 6.59 -15.74 16.93
CA LEU A 385 6.54 -16.12 18.34
C LEU A 385 7.92 -16.44 18.90
N GLU A 386 8.82 -16.94 18.06
CA GLU A 386 10.16 -17.31 18.48
C GLU A 386 11.06 -16.12 18.79
N TYR A 387 10.87 -15.03 18.04
CA TYR A 387 11.76 -13.87 18.14
C TYR A 387 11.00 -12.65 18.68
N PRO A 388 11.64 -11.82 19.54
CA PRO A 388 10.96 -10.64 20.06
C PRO A 388 10.75 -9.58 18.98
N LYS A 389 9.86 -8.63 19.25
CA LYS A 389 9.53 -7.57 18.29
C LYS A 389 10.75 -6.75 17.86
N SER A 390 11.78 -6.70 18.70
CA SER A 390 13.00 -5.97 18.37
C SER A 390 13.92 -6.71 17.40
N HIS A 391 13.65 -7.98 17.13
CA HIS A 391 14.50 -8.81 16.25
C HIS A 391 14.06 -8.69 14.79
N PRO A 392 15.02 -8.58 13.85
CA PRO A 392 14.63 -8.47 12.44
C PRO A 392 13.76 -9.61 11.92
N LEU A 393 13.97 -10.82 12.40
CA LEU A 393 13.16 -11.96 11.94
C LEU A 393 11.69 -11.83 12.32
N ASN A 394 11.40 -11.19 13.46
CA ASN A 394 10.01 -10.91 13.81
C ASN A 394 9.37 -9.97 12.77
N LEU A 395 10.06 -8.90 12.42
CA LEU A 395 9.57 -7.97 11.41
C LEU A 395 9.43 -8.63 10.05
N ILE A 396 10.44 -9.40 9.65
CA ILE A 396 10.43 -10.09 8.35
C ILE A 396 9.23 -11.03 8.27
N ALA A 397 9.00 -11.82 9.32
CA ALA A 397 7.88 -12.75 9.33
C ALA A 397 6.55 -12.01 9.22
N LYS A 398 6.40 -10.90 9.95
CA LYS A 398 5.18 -10.09 9.87
C LYS A 398 4.97 -9.56 8.46
N LEU A 399 6.01 -9.03 7.85
CA LEU A 399 5.91 -8.47 6.50
C LEU A 399 5.52 -9.54 5.49
N LEU A 400 6.15 -10.71 5.57
CA LEU A 400 5.84 -11.80 4.63
C LEU A 400 4.43 -12.32 4.82
N LEU A 401 3.97 -12.43 6.07
CA LEU A 401 2.59 -12.86 6.35
C LEU A 401 1.58 -11.91 5.71
N ASN A 402 1.82 -10.61 5.84
CA ASN A 402 0.82 -9.61 5.42
C ASN A 402 0.91 -9.25 3.94
N SER A 403 1.96 -9.65 3.24
CA SER A 403 2.17 -9.22 1.86
C SER A 403 1.77 -10.25 0.81
N LEU A 404 1.65 -11.52 1.16
CA LEU A 404 1.38 -12.55 0.16
C LEU A 404 0.00 -12.38 -0.48
N TYR A 405 -1.01 -12.07 0.33
CA TYR A 405 -2.38 -11.95 -0.17
C TYR A 405 -2.46 -10.98 -1.36
N GLY A 406 -1.78 -9.84 -1.25
CA GLY A 406 -1.88 -8.81 -2.28
C GLY A 406 -1.45 -9.28 -3.66
N ARG A 407 -0.54 -10.24 -3.70
CA ARG A 407 -0.07 -10.77 -4.97
C ARG A 407 -1.20 -11.41 -5.78
N PHE A 408 -2.13 -12.06 -5.10
CA PHE A 408 -3.24 -12.72 -5.79
C PHE A 408 -4.31 -11.74 -6.26
N GLY A 409 -4.39 -10.57 -5.66
CA GLY A 409 -5.39 -9.57 -6.03
C GLY A 409 -4.96 -8.64 -7.15
N MET A 410 -3.72 -8.73 -7.60
CA MET A 410 -3.23 -7.87 -8.67
C MET A 410 -3.86 -8.26 -10.00
N ILE A 411 -3.92 -7.28 -10.92
CA ILE A 411 -4.38 -7.60 -12.28
C ILE A 411 -3.40 -8.58 -12.91
N ASP A 412 -3.91 -9.42 -13.80
CA ASP A 412 -3.13 -10.51 -14.35
C ASP A 412 -2.24 -10.10 -15.52
N SER A 413 -2.26 -8.84 -15.91
CA SER A 413 -1.42 -8.35 -17.01
C SER A 413 -1.12 -6.87 -16.84
N PHE A 414 0.04 -6.46 -17.35
CA PHE A 414 0.49 -5.07 -17.34
C PHE A 414 0.48 -4.51 -18.76
N PRO A 415 0.26 -3.20 -18.91
CA PRO A 415 0.55 -2.58 -20.20
C PRO A 415 2.04 -2.68 -20.52
N ASN A 416 2.37 -2.69 -21.79
CA ASN A 416 3.76 -2.69 -22.23
C ASN A 416 4.35 -1.30 -22.11
N ILE A 417 5.66 -1.24 -21.84
CA ILE A 417 6.40 0.01 -21.77
C ILE A 417 7.59 -0.08 -22.70
N LYS A 418 7.79 0.95 -23.51
CA LYS A 418 8.92 0.97 -24.43
C LYS A 418 9.47 2.39 -24.54
N ILE A 419 10.79 2.50 -24.66
CA ILE A 419 11.45 3.77 -24.90
C ILE A 419 11.81 3.83 -26.38
N ILE A 420 11.38 4.86 -27.07
CA ILE A 420 11.64 5.05 -28.49
C ILE A 420 12.25 6.42 -28.72
N ASN A 421 12.88 6.58 -29.89
CA ASN A 421 13.31 7.90 -30.33
C ASN A 421 12.10 8.70 -30.77
N ARG A 422 12.23 10.03 -30.64
CA ARG A 422 11.10 10.90 -30.98
C ARG A 422 10.62 10.71 -32.40
N ASN A 423 11.54 10.47 -33.33
CA ASN A 423 11.18 10.30 -34.75
C ASN A 423 10.53 8.95 -35.08
N GLU A 424 10.47 8.04 -34.10
CA GLU A 424 9.83 6.73 -34.28
C GLU A 424 8.37 6.72 -33.84
N MET A 425 7.87 7.84 -33.33
CA MET A 425 6.54 7.86 -32.73
C MET A 425 5.43 7.58 -33.72
N ASP A 426 5.51 8.18 -34.93
CA ASP A 426 4.47 7.99 -35.93
C ASP A 426 4.41 6.54 -36.38
N GLN A 427 5.57 5.92 -36.58
CA GLN A 427 5.61 4.51 -36.97
C GLN A 427 5.08 3.61 -35.87
N PHE A 428 5.37 3.96 -34.61
CA PHE A 428 4.87 3.19 -33.49
C PHE A 428 3.35 3.25 -33.43
N ILE A 429 2.77 4.44 -33.63
CA ILE A 429 1.31 4.59 -33.66
C ILE A 429 0.71 3.78 -34.83
N ASP A 430 1.35 3.81 -35.98
CA ASP A 430 0.89 3.02 -37.12
C ASP A 430 0.90 1.51 -36.84
N ASP A 431 1.94 1.04 -36.14
CA ASP A 431 2.09 -0.39 -35.84
C ASP A 431 1.11 -0.88 -34.79
N PHE A 432 0.82 -0.05 -33.76
CA PHE A 432 0.08 -0.51 -32.60
C PHE A 432 -1.23 0.24 -32.33
N GLY A 433 -1.51 1.28 -33.12
CA GLY A 433 -2.66 2.14 -32.87
C GLY A 433 -2.39 3.08 -31.72
N ASP A 434 -3.28 4.04 -31.53
CA ASP A 434 -3.13 5.01 -30.44
C ASP A 434 -4.19 4.86 -29.35
N ASP A 435 -5.02 3.84 -29.45
CA ASP A 435 -6.08 3.62 -28.49
C ASP A 435 -5.49 3.13 -27.17
N GLY A 436 -5.70 3.91 -26.11
CA GLY A 436 -5.17 3.59 -24.82
C GLY A 436 -3.69 3.82 -24.66
N MET A 437 -3.04 4.44 -25.65
CA MET A 437 -1.62 4.76 -25.54
C MET A 437 -1.39 6.01 -24.72
N LYS A 438 -0.26 6.01 -24.02
CA LYS A 438 0.18 7.17 -23.27
C LYS A 438 1.64 7.45 -23.63
N PHE A 439 1.94 8.70 -23.91
CA PHE A 439 3.29 9.13 -24.30
C PHE A 439 3.83 10.10 -23.25
N ILE A 440 5.05 9.84 -22.82
CA ILE A 440 5.74 10.74 -21.89
C ILE A 440 7.06 11.15 -22.53
N GLU A 441 7.24 12.45 -22.75
CA GLU A 441 8.48 12.95 -23.34
C GLU A 441 9.59 12.96 -22.31
N LEU A 442 10.74 12.37 -22.68
CA LEU A 442 11.92 12.32 -21.82
C LEU A 442 13.10 12.89 -22.61
N GLY A 443 13.10 14.21 -22.83
CA GLY A 443 14.12 14.84 -23.62
C GLY A 443 14.01 14.40 -25.08
N ASN A 444 15.05 13.74 -25.60
CA ASN A 444 15.06 13.28 -26.99
C ASN A 444 14.40 11.92 -27.15
N LYS A 445 13.93 11.34 -26.06
CA LYS A 445 13.30 10.01 -26.10
C LYS A 445 11.83 10.15 -25.69
N ILE A 446 11.06 9.12 -26.01
CA ILE A 446 9.66 9.06 -25.60
C ILE A 446 9.41 7.72 -24.93
N LEU A 447 8.81 7.76 -23.74
CA LEU A 447 8.35 6.56 -23.05
C LEU A 447 6.92 6.31 -23.48
N VAL A 448 6.66 5.13 -24.03
CA VAL A 448 5.33 4.77 -24.52
C VAL A 448 4.75 3.67 -23.64
N ILE A 449 3.54 3.89 -23.17
CA ILE A 449 2.76 2.86 -22.48
C ILE A 449 1.64 2.44 -23.41
N TYR A 450 1.58 1.16 -23.77
CA TYR A 450 0.64 0.69 -24.77
C TYR A 450 0.09 -0.68 -24.41
N ARG A 451 -1.03 -1.07 -25.04
CA ARG A 451 -1.79 -2.25 -24.63
C ARG A 451 -2.00 -3.29 -25.73
N SER A 452 -1.19 -3.28 -26.78
CA SER A 452 -1.38 -4.26 -27.85
C SER A 452 -1.18 -5.69 -27.35
N ASN A 453 -0.17 -5.90 -26.51
CA ASN A 453 0.09 -7.20 -25.88
C ASN A 453 0.41 -6.94 -24.41
N GLN A 454 -0.35 -7.57 -23.54
CA GLN A 454 -0.13 -7.41 -22.11
C GLN A 454 0.76 -8.54 -21.59
N LYS A 455 1.71 -8.19 -20.79
CA LYS A 455 2.63 -9.15 -20.21
C LYS A 455 2.05 -9.75 -18.93
N ASP A 456 2.35 -11.01 -18.73
CA ASP A 456 2.02 -11.69 -17.49
C ASP A 456 2.72 -10.96 -16.33
N ILE A 457 1.95 -10.60 -15.32
CA ILE A 457 2.49 -9.86 -14.18
C ILE A 457 3.55 -10.68 -13.44
N ASN A 458 3.42 -12.00 -13.43
CA ASN A 458 4.40 -12.87 -12.79
C ASN A 458 5.74 -12.76 -13.48
N THR A 459 5.73 -12.74 -14.82
CA THR A 459 6.95 -12.57 -15.60
C THR A 459 7.58 -11.22 -15.30
N LEU A 460 6.75 -10.18 -15.25
CA LEU A 460 7.24 -8.82 -15.06
C LEU A 460 7.82 -8.58 -13.67
N LEU A 461 7.14 -9.05 -12.64
CA LEU A 461 7.54 -8.77 -11.26
C LEU A 461 8.44 -9.83 -10.67
N ASP A 462 8.27 -11.09 -11.03
CA ASP A 462 9.05 -12.20 -10.45
C ASP A 462 10.26 -12.58 -11.27
N GLY A 463 10.31 -12.14 -12.53
CA GLY A 463 11.39 -12.53 -13.42
C GLY A 463 11.30 -13.95 -13.94
N HIS A 464 10.14 -14.58 -13.79
CA HIS A 464 9.90 -15.96 -14.24
C HIS A 464 8.83 -15.95 -15.33
N LYS A 465 9.18 -16.47 -16.49
CA LYS A 465 8.24 -16.49 -17.61
C LYS A 465 7.09 -17.48 -17.41
N GLU A 466 7.27 -18.45 -16.53
CA GLU A 466 6.30 -19.52 -16.35
C GLU A 466 5.68 -19.54 -14.95
N SER A 467 5.68 -18.41 -14.27
CA SER A 467 5.07 -18.32 -12.96
C SER A 467 3.57 -18.09 -13.11
N HIS A 468 2.77 -19.14 -12.93
CA HIS A 468 1.36 -19.11 -13.27
C HIS A 468 0.44 -19.46 -12.09
N ASN A 469 0.89 -19.28 -10.86
CA ASN A 469 0.12 -19.69 -9.71
C ASN A 469 -0.65 -18.53 -9.08
N VAL A 470 -1.06 -17.55 -9.89
CA VAL A 470 -1.82 -16.40 -9.42
C VAL A 470 -3.29 -16.56 -9.82
N SER A 471 -4.19 -16.35 -8.88
CA SER A 471 -5.61 -16.53 -9.10
C SER A 471 -6.38 -15.44 -8.36
N ILE A 472 -7.17 -14.66 -9.11
CA ILE A 472 -8.06 -13.67 -8.49
C ILE A 472 -9.07 -14.35 -7.56
N GLY A 473 -9.40 -15.62 -7.85
CA GLY A 473 -10.28 -16.38 -6.98
C GLY A 473 -9.73 -16.53 -5.58
N ILE A 474 -8.42 -16.68 -5.45
CA ILE A 474 -7.78 -16.77 -4.14
C ILE A 474 -7.95 -15.46 -3.36
N ALA A 475 -7.67 -14.33 -4.02
CA ALA A 475 -7.82 -13.03 -3.35
C ALA A 475 -9.26 -12.77 -2.94
N SER A 476 -10.21 -13.10 -3.82
CA SER A 476 -11.62 -12.91 -3.52
C SER A 476 -12.06 -13.80 -2.35
N ALA A 477 -11.58 -15.04 -2.32
CA ALA A 477 -11.90 -15.94 -1.21
C ALA A 477 -11.36 -15.39 0.10
N ILE A 478 -10.13 -14.88 0.10
CA ILE A 478 -9.51 -14.37 1.33
C ILE A 478 -10.30 -13.19 1.89
N THR A 479 -10.66 -12.21 1.05
CA THR A 479 -11.43 -11.07 1.55
C THR A 479 -12.84 -11.48 1.94
N SER A 480 -13.45 -12.44 1.22
CA SER A 480 -14.76 -12.95 1.59
C SER A 480 -14.73 -13.62 2.95
N TYR A 481 -13.73 -14.47 3.20
CA TYR A 481 -13.59 -15.11 4.51
C TYR A 481 -13.35 -14.09 5.62
N ALA A 482 -12.61 -13.02 5.32
CA ALA A 482 -12.40 -11.96 6.30
C ALA A 482 -13.73 -11.28 6.65
N ARG A 483 -14.54 -10.98 5.63
CA ARG A 483 -15.86 -10.39 5.88
C ARG A 483 -16.77 -11.35 6.65
N ILE A 484 -16.70 -12.65 6.34
CA ILE A 484 -17.45 -13.66 7.08
C ILE A 484 -17.05 -13.63 8.55
N HIS A 485 -15.76 -13.66 8.82
CA HIS A 485 -15.27 -13.65 10.20
C HIS A 485 -15.74 -12.42 10.95
N MET A 486 -15.63 -11.25 10.32
CA MET A 486 -16.02 -10.01 10.97
C MET A 486 -17.53 -9.83 11.07
N SER A 487 -18.30 -10.56 10.25
CA SER A 487 -19.76 -10.42 10.28
C SER A 487 -20.38 -10.90 11.59
N GLN A 488 -19.65 -11.73 12.35
CA GLN A 488 -20.16 -12.17 13.66
C GLN A 488 -20.33 -11.02 14.64
N PHE A 489 -19.67 -9.90 14.38
CA PHE A 489 -19.77 -8.74 15.26
C PHE A 489 -20.84 -7.76 14.81
N LYS A 490 -21.47 -8.00 13.68
CA LYS A 490 -22.56 -7.18 13.19
C LYS A 490 -23.90 -7.80 13.62
N ASN A 491 -24.90 -6.95 13.80
CA ASN A 491 -26.24 -7.40 14.16
C ASN A 491 -26.28 -8.16 15.47
N ASN A 492 -25.37 -7.85 16.38
CA ASN A 492 -25.32 -8.45 17.69
C ASN A 492 -26.14 -7.60 18.66
N LEU A 493 -27.11 -8.22 19.35
CA LEU A 493 -28.04 -7.48 20.20
C LEU A 493 -27.40 -7.04 21.53
N ASN A 494 -26.20 -7.50 21.85
CA ASN A 494 -25.57 -7.18 23.12
C ASN A 494 -24.88 -5.83 23.15
N TYR A 495 -24.70 -5.19 22.00
CA TYR A 495 -24.05 -3.89 21.93
C TYR A 495 -24.48 -3.17 20.65
N ASN A 496 -24.15 -1.88 20.58
CA ASN A 496 -24.35 -1.09 19.38
C ASN A 496 -23.01 -0.98 18.64
N LEU A 497 -23.07 -1.12 17.32
CA LEU A 497 -21.91 -1.02 16.45
C LEU A 497 -21.86 0.39 15.86
N TYR A 498 -20.71 1.06 16.03
CA TYR A 498 -20.57 2.44 15.57
C TYR A 498 -19.81 2.54 14.26
N TYR A 499 -18.77 1.72 14.09
CA TYR A 499 -17.89 1.85 12.93
C TYR A 499 -17.13 0.55 12.73
N THR A 500 -16.84 0.22 11.46
CA THR A 500 -15.98 -0.91 11.12
C THR A 500 -14.98 -0.49 10.04
N ASP A 501 -13.81 -1.09 10.08
CA ASP A 501 -12.83 -0.91 9.02
C ASP A 501 -12.04 -2.20 8.88
N THR A 502 -12.43 -3.03 7.92
CA THR A 502 -11.78 -4.29 7.54
C THR A 502 -11.63 -5.27 8.70
N ASP A 503 -10.72 -5.01 9.63
CA ASP A 503 -10.43 -5.92 10.74
C ASP A 503 -10.71 -5.28 12.10
N SER A 504 -11.34 -4.11 12.11
CA SER A 504 -11.62 -3.42 13.38
C SER A 504 -13.11 -3.18 13.57
N ILE A 505 -13.51 -3.15 14.85
CA ILE A 505 -14.87 -2.80 15.23
C ILE A 505 -14.84 -1.79 16.38
N TYR A 506 -15.85 -0.93 16.42
CA TYR A 506 -16.03 0.07 17.45
C TYR A 506 -17.40 -0.14 18.05
N ILE A 507 -17.44 -0.63 19.29
CA ILE A 507 -18.68 -1.04 19.95
C ILE A 507 -18.77 -0.43 21.35
N ASP A 508 -19.98 -0.38 21.91
CA ASP A 508 -20.19 0.32 23.19
C ASP A 508 -20.18 -0.60 24.41
N LYS A 509 -19.78 -1.85 24.25
CA LYS A 509 -19.59 -2.76 25.37
C LYS A 509 -18.40 -3.68 25.08
N PRO A 510 -17.68 -4.14 26.11
CA PRO A 510 -16.57 -5.05 25.82
C PRO A 510 -17.04 -6.40 25.32
N LEU A 511 -16.20 -7.02 24.50
CA LEU A 511 -16.48 -8.35 23.99
C LEU A 511 -16.29 -9.40 25.09
N PRO A 512 -16.97 -10.55 24.97
CA PRO A 512 -16.70 -11.68 25.88
C PRO A 512 -15.23 -12.10 25.84
N GLU A 513 -14.73 -12.55 26.97
CA GLU A 513 -13.30 -12.90 27.11
C GLU A 513 -12.84 -13.98 26.13
N ASN A 514 -13.73 -14.91 25.78
CA ASN A 514 -13.34 -15.99 24.87
C ASN A 514 -13.07 -15.53 23.45
N LEU A 515 -13.48 -14.32 23.10
CA LEU A 515 -13.22 -13.76 21.77
C LEU A 515 -11.98 -12.88 21.73
N VAL A 516 -11.35 -12.63 22.87
CA VAL A 516 -10.28 -11.64 23.00
C VAL A 516 -8.97 -12.32 23.36
N ASN A 517 -7.92 -12.01 22.61
CA ASN A 517 -6.57 -12.46 22.86
C ASN A 517 -5.65 -11.58 22.02
N ASP A 518 -4.51 -11.18 22.57
CA ASP A 518 -3.66 -10.25 21.82
C ASP A 518 -2.62 -10.94 20.95
N LYS A 519 -2.64 -12.28 20.83
CA LYS A 519 -1.67 -13.02 20.03
C LYS A 519 -2.28 -14.05 19.08
N ILE A 520 -3.36 -14.73 19.48
CA ILE A 520 -3.92 -15.80 18.67
C ILE A 520 -4.53 -15.24 17.39
N LEU A 521 -4.17 -15.83 16.25
CA LEU A 521 -4.68 -15.39 14.94
C LEU A 521 -6.21 -15.35 14.94
N GLY A 522 -6.77 -14.28 14.45
CA GLY A 522 -8.21 -14.11 14.29
C GLY A 522 -8.97 -13.70 15.53
N LYS A 523 -8.34 -13.79 16.70
CA LYS A 523 -8.97 -13.27 17.93
C LYS A 523 -8.88 -11.76 17.95
N MET A 524 -9.75 -11.14 18.74
CA MET A 524 -9.83 -9.68 18.79
C MET A 524 -8.93 -9.14 19.89
N LYS A 525 -8.22 -8.06 19.58
CA LYS A 525 -7.34 -7.38 20.51
C LYS A 525 -7.91 -6.00 20.83
N LEU A 526 -8.05 -5.69 22.12
CA LEU A 526 -8.51 -4.37 22.52
C LEU A 526 -7.41 -3.35 22.25
N GLU A 527 -7.68 -2.39 21.36
CA GLU A 527 -6.69 -1.38 21.02
C GLU A 527 -6.83 -0.11 21.82
N ASN A 528 -8.06 0.34 22.02
CA ASN A 528 -8.34 1.59 22.73
C ASN A 528 -9.69 1.52 23.41
N ILE A 529 -9.80 2.22 24.53
CA ILE A 529 -11.09 2.54 25.13
C ILE A 529 -11.29 4.04 24.93
N ILE A 530 -12.41 4.41 24.32
CA ILE A 530 -12.65 5.73 23.78
C ILE A 530 -13.75 6.42 24.56
N LYS A 531 -13.46 7.65 25.03
CA LYS A 531 -14.43 8.47 25.75
C LYS A 531 -15.39 9.17 24.81
N LYS A 532 -14.85 9.76 23.73
CA LYS A 532 -15.66 10.46 22.73
C LYS A 532 -15.21 10.04 21.34
N ALA A 533 -16.17 9.70 20.50
CA ALA A 533 -15.90 9.30 19.12
C ALA A 533 -16.84 10.04 18.20
N ILE A 534 -16.29 10.53 17.09
CA ILE A 534 -17.08 11.13 16.02
C ILE A 534 -16.65 10.47 14.71
N PHE A 535 -17.59 9.79 14.07
CA PHE A 535 -17.36 9.11 12.81
C PHE A 535 -18.18 9.82 11.75
N LEU A 536 -17.53 10.45 10.77
CA LEU A 536 -18.25 11.23 9.76
C LEU A 536 -18.48 10.43 8.47
N ALA A 537 -17.57 9.52 8.15
CA ALA A 537 -17.62 8.74 6.92
C ALA A 537 -16.57 7.64 7.00
N PRO A 538 -16.56 6.68 6.07
CA PRO A 538 -15.43 5.74 6.00
C PRO A 538 -14.11 6.49 5.93
N LYS A 539 -13.18 6.12 6.82
CA LYS A 539 -11.84 6.70 6.89
C LYS A 539 -11.81 8.16 7.34
N VAL A 540 -12.88 8.64 7.99
CA VAL A 540 -12.95 10.01 8.50
C VAL A 540 -13.53 10.00 9.90
N TYR A 541 -12.68 10.18 10.92
CA TYR A 541 -13.15 10.14 12.30
C TYR A 541 -12.18 10.84 13.27
N TYR A 542 -12.70 11.15 14.45
CA TYR A 542 -11.92 11.66 15.58
C TYR A 542 -12.28 10.87 16.82
N LEU A 543 -11.24 10.45 17.57
CA LEU A 543 -11.40 9.67 18.79
C LEU A 543 -10.65 10.36 19.93
N GLU A 544 -11.31 10.45 21.09
CA GLU A 544 -10.65 10.88 22.33
C GLU A 544 -10.63 9.69 23.27
N THR A 545 -9.44 9.20 23.62
CA THR A 545 -9.34 8.05 24.51
C THR A 545 -9.66 8.44 25.94
N VAL A 546 -9.89 7.43 26.79
CA VAL A 546 -10.23 7.69 28.20
C VAL A 546 -9.08 8.36 28.95
N ASP A 547 -7.84 8.21 28.48
CA ASP A 547 -6.70 8.90 29.09
C ASP A 547 -6.37 10.22 28.40
N GLY A 548 -7.26 10.73 27.57
CA GLY A 548 -7.17 12.08 27.03
C GLY A 548 -6.44 12.24 25.71
N LYS A 549 -5.99 11.15 25.11
CA LYS A 549 -5.28 11.22 23.83
C LYS A 549 -6.25 11.43 22.68
N GLY A 550 -5.91 12.32 21.75
CA GLY A 550 -6.69 12.54 20.53
C GLY A 550 -6.11 11.77 19.37
N ILE A 551 -6.97 11.06 18.64
CA ILE A 551 -6.60 10.28 17.47
C ILE A 551 -7.59 10.65 16.37
N TYR A 552 -7.08 10.99 15.18
CA TYR A 552 -8.00 11.25 14.08
C TYR A 552 -7.44 10.72 12.77
N LYS A 553 -8.35 10.46 11.85
CA LYS A 553 -8.04 9.99 10.52
C LYS A 553 -8.93 10.75 9.54
N VAL A 554 -8.31 11.28 8.49
CA VAL A 554 -9.04 11.97 7.43
C VAL A 554 -8.37 11.60 6.11
N LYS A 555 -9.10 10.86 5.29
CA LYS A 555 -8.57 10.43 3.99
C LYS A 555 -8.21 11.64 3.14
N GLY A 556 -7.00 11.65 2.62
CA GLY A 556 -6.53 12.70 1.72
C GLY A 556 -5.93 13.91 2.41
N LEU A 557 -5.93 13.95 3.74
CA LEU A 557 -5.34 15.07 4.47
C LEU A 557 -3.99 14.64 5.06
N SER A 558 -3.02 15.55 4.96
CA SER A 558 -1.67 15.30 5.46
C SER A 558 -1.67 15.15 6.99
N HIS A 559 -0.83 14.27 7.50
CA HIS A 559 -0.76 14.01 8.95
C HIS A 559 -0.33 15.20 9.77
N ASN A 560 0.37 16.16 9.18
CA ASN A 560 0.86 17.30 9.93
C ASN A 560 -0.17 18.42 10.05
N ILE A 561 -1.35 18.26 9.48
CA ILE A 561 -2.43 19.25 9.61
C ILE A 561 -3.19 18.92 10.89
N GLU A 562 -3.26 19.88 11.80
CA GLU A 562 -3.92 19.68 13.09
C GLU A 562 -5.42 19.87 12.99
N LEU A 563 -6.16 18.95 13.58
CA LEU A 563 -7.61 19.03 13.76
C LEU A 563 -7.92 18.68 15.20
N ASN A 564 -8.96 19.30 15.74
CA ASN A 564 -9.37 18.99 17.10
C ASN A 564 -10.82 18.50 17.12
N ILE A 565 -11.27 18.08 18.29
CA ILE A 565 -12.59 17.46 18.41
C ILE A 565 -13.71 18.45 18.04
N ASN A 566 -13.52 19.74 18.30
CA ASN A 566 -14.53 20.73 17.95
C ASN A 566 -14.70 20.86 16.45
N ASP A 567 -13.62 20.69 15.69
CA ASP A 567 -13.72 20.66 14.23
C ASP A 567 -14.70 19.57 13.79
N PHE A 568 -14.57 18.38 14.39
CA PHE A 568 -15.42 17.24 14.02
C PHE A 568 -16.83 17.40 14.55
N LYS A 569 -17.01 17.99 15.74
CA LYS A 569 -18.35 18.28 16.24
C LYS A 569 -19.10 19.20 15.29
N ASN A 570 -18.41 20.22 14.78
CA ASN A 570 -19.04 21.16 13.85
C ASN A 570 -19.41 20.50 12.53
N LEU A 571 -18.61 19.53 12.10
CA LEU A 571 -18.86 18.84 10.82
C LEU A 571 -20.06 17.90 10.90
N LEU A 572 -20.58 17.62 12.08
CA LEU A 572 -21.84 16.87 12.22
C LEU A 572 -23.03 17.64 11.68
N TYR A 573 -22.94 18.96 11.58
CA TYR A 573 -24.05 19.78 11.12
C TYR A 573 -24.03 19.90 9.60
N LYS A 574 -25.23 19.80 9.01
CA LYS A 574 -25.41 19.78 7.58
C LYS A 574 -24.80 21.02 6.93
N ASP A 575 -24.10 20.82 5.82
CA ASP A 575 -23.48 21.85 5.02
C ASP A 575 -22.30 22.53 5.69
N SER A 576 -21.87 22.06 6.85
CA SER A 576 -20.64 22.56 7.49
C SER A 576 -19.41 22.03 6.76
N PHE A 577 -18.35 22.83 6.79
CA PHE A 577 -17.09 22.39 6.19
C PHE A 577 -15.92 23.07 6.88
N ILE A 578 -14.75 22.48 6.70
CA ILE A 578 -13.48 23.02 7.17
C ILE A 578 -12.52 23.04 6.00
N GLU A 579 -11.81 24.16 5.85
CA GLU A 579 -10.78 24.27 4.82
C GLU A 579 -9.41 24.33 5.48
N LYS A 580 -8.49 23.54 4.95
CA LYS A 580 -7.10 23.54 5.38
C LYS A 580 -6.21 23.59 4.15
N THR A 581 -5.11 24.32 4.24
CA THR A 581 -4.12 24.34 3.19
C THR A 581 -3.05 23.33 3.52
N GLN A 582 -2.75 22.44 2.56
CA GLN A 582 -1.71 21.43 2.74
C GLN A 582 -0.73 21.48 1.59
N ILE A 583 0.45 20.97 1.84
CA ILE A 583 1.52 20.95 0.85
C ILE A 583 1.57 19.55 0.25
N LYS A 584 1.60 19.52 -1.06
CA LYS A 584 1.64 18.28 -1.82
C LYS A 584 2.84 18.23 -2.74
N UNK A 585 3.46 17.32 -3.07
CA UNK A 585 4.42 17.07 -3.95
C UNK A 585 3.79 16.62 -5.19
N ARG A 586 4.18 17.08 -6.14
CA ARG A 586 3.72 16.69 -7.48
C ARG A 586 4.90 16.26 -8.32
N LYS A 587 4.84 15.04 -8.82
CA LYS A 587 5.92 14.42 -9.60
C LYS A 587 5.75 14.75 -11.08
N HIS A 588 6.83 15.21 -11.71
CA HIS A 588 6.85 15.53 -13.15
C HIS A 588 7.89 14.65 -13.82
N ILE A 589 7.48 13.46 -14.22
CA ILE A 589 8.38 12.48 -14.81
C ILE A 589 9.00 13.02 -16.11
N ASP A 590 8.22 13.76 -16.89
CA ASP A 590 8.67 14.24 -18.19
C ASP A 590 9.84 15.22 -18.10
N VAL A 591 9.82 16.11 -17.12
CA VAL A 591 10.92 17.08 -16.96
C VAL A 591 11.91 16.67 -15.86
N GLY A 592 11.59 15.62 -15.11
CA GLY A 592 12.50 15.08 -14.12
C GLY A 592 12.59 15.91 -12.85
N ASN A 593 11.46 16.48 -12.40
CA ASN A 593 11.49 17.21 -11.14
C ASN A 593 10.23 16.95 -10.32
N ILE A 594 10.27 17.42 -9.08
CA ILE A 594 9.15 17.32 -8.15
C ILE A 594 8.84 18.73 -7.67
N SER A 595 7.59 19.17 -7.86
CA SER A 595 7.18 20.48 -7.39
C SER A 595 6.44 20.38 -6.07
N VAL A 596 6.52 21.44 -5.31
CA VAL A 596 5.82 21.58 -4.04
C VAL A 596 4.69 22.58 -4.30
N ILE A 597 3.47 22.12 -4.12
CA ILE A 597 2.30 22.96 -4.36
C ILE A 597 1.48 23.06 -3.08
N GLU A 598 0.79 24.18 -2.94
CA GLU A 598 -0.20 24.34 -1.89
C GLU A 598 -1.55 23.91 -2.44
N GLN A 599 -2.24 23.06 -1.69
CA GLN A 599 -3.54 22.57 -2.09
C GLN A 599 -4.54 22.88 -1.00
N LEU A 600 -5.66 23.50 -1.38
CA LEU A 600 -6.75 23.72 -0.45
C LEU A 600 -7.54 22.43 -0.32
N TYR A 601 -7.64 21.91 0.89
CA TYR A 601 -8.40 20.72 1.18
C TYR A 601 -9.66 21.10 1.94
N THR A 602 -10.81 20.70 1.40
CA THR A 602 -12.10 20.97 2.03
C THR A 602 -12.63 19.67 2.63
N LEU A 603 -12.82 19.65 3.93
CA LEU A 603 -13.39 18.50 4.64
C LEU A 603 -14.86 18.79 4.90
N LYS A 604 -15.71 17.90 4.40
CA LYS A 604 -17.15 18.06 4.47
C LYS A 604 -17.77 16.68 4.42
N VAL A 605 -18.85 16.48 5.16
CA VAL A 605 -19.61 15.24 5.08
C VAL A 605 -20.51 15.32 3.86
N THR A 606 -20.08 14.68 2.77
CA THR A 606 -20.83 14.77 1.52
C THR A 606 -21.49 13.46 1.15
N ASP A 607 -20.74 12.38 1.16
CA ASP A 607 -21.17 11.13 0.58
C ASP A 607 -20.78 10.00 1.51
N ASN A 608 -21.60 8.99 1.56
CA ASN A 608 -21.36 7.89 2.47
C ASN A 608 -21.86 6.60 1.85
N LYS A 609 -21.41 5.48 2.37
CA LYS A 609 -21.86 4.17 1.90
C LYS A 609 -23.24 3.80 2.44
N ARG A 610 -23.76 4.58 3.34
CA ARG A 610 -25.08 4.41 3.93
C ARG A 610 -25.81 5.73 3.89
N LYS A 611 -27.15 5.67 3.94
CA LYS A 611 -27.99 6.86 3.91
C LYS A 611 -27.85 7.62 5.21
N LEU A 612 -27.51 8.91 5.13
CA LEU A 612 -27.32 9.76 6.31
C LEU A 612 -28.67 10.23 6.84
N ILE A 613 -28.82 10.24 8.16
CA ILE A 613 -30.05 10.69 8.83
C ILE A 613 -29.74 11.92 9.66
N TYR A 614 -30.46 13.01 9.38
CA TYR A 614 -30.31 14.28 10.08
C TYR A 614 -31.55 14.60 10.91
N GLN A 615 -31.32 15.21 12.07
CA GLN A 615 -32.39 15.78 12.89
C GLN A 615 -31.92 17.16 13.35
N ASP A 616 -32.72 18.20 13.05
CA ASP A 616 -32.36 19.57 13.35
C ASP A 616 -30.98 19.93 12.78
N ASN A 617 -30.75 19.49 11.54
CA ASN A 617 -29.51 19.71 10.79
C ASN A 617 -28.27 19.01 11.37
N LYS A 618 -28.45 18.15 12.36
CA LYS A 618 -27.34 17.40 12.92
C LYS A 618 -27.40 15.95 12.49
N LEU A 619 -26.26 15.41 12.06
CA LEU A 619 -26.16 14.01 11.69
C LEU A 619 -26.31 13.15 12.95
N ILE A 620 -27.32 12.28 12.97
CA ILE A 620 -27.64 11.48 14.15
C ILE A 620 -27.58 9.99 13.92
N GLY A 621 -27.49 9.54 12.67
CA GLY A 621 -27.45 8.12 12.40
C GLY A 621 -27.36 7.84 10.92
N THR A 622 -27.36 6.56 10.58
CA THR A 622 -27.37 6.09 9.19
C THR A 622 -28.27 4.88 9.05
N ASN A 623 -28.75 4.68 7.82
CA ASN A 623 -29.48 3.46 7.44
C ASN A 623 -28.83 2.87 6.20
N PRO A 624 -28.96 1.55 5.99
CA PRO A 624 -28.49 0.99 4.72
C PRO A 624 -29.29 1.58 3.55
N TYR A 625 -28.63 1.75 2.41
CA TYR A 625 -29.36 2.06 1.19
C TYR A 625 -30.21 0.86 0.81
N ILE A 626 -31.36 1.14 0.21
CA ILE A 626 -32.26 0.11 -0.34
C ILE A 626 -32.17 0.24 -1.85
N ILE A 627 -31.80 -0.85 -2.52
CA ILE A 627 -31.62 -0.81 -3.97
C ILE A 627 -32.49 -1.85 -4.64
N ASN A 628 -32.64 -1.71 -5.95
CA ASN A 628 -33.25 -2.75 -6.79
C ASN A 628 -32.20 -3.15 -7.84
N ARG A 629 -32.51 -4.22 -8.58
CA ARG A 629 -31.52 -4.79 -9.50
C ARG A 629 -31.04 -3.83 -10.57
N ASP A 630 -31.87 -2.89 -10.96
CA ASP A 630 -31.51 -1.97 -12.04
C ASP A 630 -30.44 -0.96 -11.65
N GLU A 631 -30.18 -0.80 -10.36
CA GLU A 631 -29.19 0.16 -9.87
C GLU A 631 -27.79 -0.42 -9.81
N ILE A 632 -27.64 -1.72 -10.07
CA ILE A 632 -26.33 -2.38 -10.00
C ILE A 632 -25.64 -2.28 -11.34
N ILE A 633 -24.35 -1.95 -11.28
CA ILE A 633 -23.54 -1.78 -12.48
C ILE A 633 -22.89 -3.11 -12.84
N ASN A 634 -22.87 -3.41 -14.13
CA ASN A 634 -22.06 -4.52 -14.64
C ASN A 634 -20.60 -4.12 -14.55
N LYS A 635 -19.85 -4.83 -13.75
CA LYS A 635 -18.44 -4.51 -13.47
C LYS A 635 -17.54 -4.88 -14.65
#